data_3041ca490a2ffa1d997429625c4f6b0b
#
_entry.id   3041ca490a2ffa1d997429625c4f6b0b
#
_cell.length_a   1.000
_cell.length_b   1.000
_cell.length_c   1.000
_cell.angle_alpha   90.00
_cell.angle_beta   90.00
_cell.angle_gamma   90.00
#
_symmetry.space_group_name_H-M   'P 1'
#
loop_
_entity.id
_entity.type
_entity.pdbx_description
1 polymer ?
#
loop_
_entity_poly.entity_id
_entity_poly.type
_entity_poly.pdbx_seq_one_letter_code
_entity_poly.pdbx_strand_id
1 'polypeptide(L)'
;MTAQIVEKLSKLVLFYKIIILSFIIVISGALIIIFVSSGEDLITILKEDVLKEFGIALIIIGLAILFYEYFLRKNMMDLIEQFVRDNFMDMIKDHCEKVKSISESVRKSGLVDIHKKEGSSDILNHATRNIKLLGITLNYYFFPDSEAWGRLTSLVENGCTLQILILNPDSPHVAYRESDEKNKDLKGQIIHLFNLEKQFIDNIKDDFKSNVEIRFYDTYPTCAITIIDDNMIRVTPYLYNKRGRVCPTLEFMRNEEGIFDAYLDHFNDLWKKAEKKIPV
;
A
#
# COMPACT_ATOMS: atom_id res chain seq x y z
N MET A 1 21.04 -0.43 0.20
CA MET A 1 22.50 -0.60 0.38
C MET A 1 23.28 0.71 0.32
N THR A 2 23.01 1.64 -0.60
CA THR A 2 23.72 2.94 -0.71
C THR A 2 23.49 3.90 0.46
N ALA A 3 22.28 4.02 1.01
CA ALA A 3 22.00 4.92 2.12
C ALA A 3 22.72 4.55 3.43
N GLN A 4 22.87 3.26 3.73
CA GLN A 4 23.61 2.79 4.91
C GLN A 4 25.11 3.03 4.83
N ILE A 5 25.67 2.95 3.61
CA ILE A 5 27.09 3.23 3.37
C ILE A 5 27.36 4.73 3.56
N VAL A 6 26.48 5.59 3.06
CA VAL A 6 26.59 7.06 3.21
C VAL A 6 26.48 7.46 4.70
N GLU A 7 25.58 6.86 5.45
CA GLU A 7 25.43 7.10 6.89
C GLU A 7 26.66 6.65 7.69
N LYS A 8 27.23 5.48 7.39
CA LYS A 8 28.48 5.02 8.03
C LYS A 8 29.65 5.94 7.71
N LEU A 9 29.78 6.38 6.45
CA LEU A 9 30.82 7.33 6.06
C LEU A 9 30.68 8.69 6.76
N SER A 10 29.46 9.22 6.90
CA SER A 10 29.22 10.48 7.60
C SER A 10 29.58 10.40 9.10
N LYS A 11 29.29 9.29 9.77
CA LYS A 11 29.66 9.04 11.17
C LYS A 11 31.18 8.92 11.33
N LEU A 12 31.86 8.28 10.39
CA LEU A 12 33.32 8.16 10.38
C LEU A 12 34.00 9.52 10.20
N VAL A 13 33.49 10.34 9.27
CA VAL A 13 33.99 11.70 9.04
C VAL A 13 33.78 12.58 10.27
N LEU A 14 32.64 12.49 10.94
CA LEU A 14 32.37 13.23 12.18
C LEU A 14 33.34 12.81 13.30
N PHE A 15 33.60 11.53 13.46
CA PHE A 15 34.56 11.00 14.42
C PHE A 15 35.96 11.57 14.24
N TYR A 16 36.49 11.55 13.00
CA TYR A 16 37.80 12.14 12.70
C TYR A 16 37.83 13.66 12.93
N LYS A 17 36.74 14.38 12.65
CA LYS A 17 36.65 15.81 12.92
C LYS A 17 36.76 16.13 14.42
N ILE A 18 36.13 15.35 15.29
CA ILE A 18 36.18 15.53 16.73
C ILE A 18 37.57 15.26 17.25
N ILE A 19 38.23 14.20 16.82
CA ILE A 19 39.61 13.88 17.20
C ILE A 19 40.56 15.01 16.78
N ILE A 20 40.47 15.49 15.53
CA ILE A 20 41.31 16.59 15.03
C ILE A 20 41.05 17.84 15.84
N LEU A 21 39.81 18.19 16.16
CA LEU A 21 39.46 19.36 16.96
C LEU A 21 40.06 19.24 18.38
N SER A 22 39.99 18.06 19.01
CA SER A 22 40.58 17.81 20.32
C SER A 22 42.12 18.02 20.31
N PHE A 23 42.80 17.52 19.29
CA PHE A 23 44.24 17.78 19.13
C PHE A 23 44.58 19.25 18.94
N ILE A 24 43.78 19.99 18.15
CA ILE A 24 43.94 21.45 17.99
C ILE A 24 43.79 22.14 19.33
N ILE A 25 42.81 21.79 20.15
CA ILE A 25 42.57 22.38 21.49
C ILE A 25 43.78 22.11 22.40
N VAL A 26 44.28 20.86 22.45
CA VAL A 26 45.46 20.50 23.27
C VAL A 26 46.71 21.28 22.82
N ILE A 27 46.96 21.30 21.51
CA ILE A 27 48.11 22.03 20.95
C ILE A 27 48.01 23.54 21.23
N SER A 28 46.82 24.13 21.08
CA SER A 28 46.59 25.56 21.39
C SER A 28 46.87 25.86 22.86
N GLY A 29 46.40 24.97 23.78
CA GLY A 29 46.70 25.13 25.21
C GLY A 29 48.19 25.04 25.51
N ALA A 30 48.93 24.11 24.89
CA ALA A 30 50.37 23.97 25.03
C ALA A 30 51.13 25.19 24.49
N LEU A 31 50.72 25.70 23.32
CA LEU A 31 51.32 26.92 22.75
C LEU A 31 51.13 28.16 23.61
N ILE A 32 49.93 28.31 24.22
CA ILE A 32 49.67 29.41 25.17
C ILE A 32 50.61 29.31 26.36
N ILE A 33 50.80 28.15 26.94
CA ILE A 33 51.70 27.94 28.08
C ILE A 33 53.14 28.26 27.68
N ILE A 34 53.63 27.80 26.55
CA ILE A 34 55.00 28.05 26.07
C ILE A 34 55.22 29.55 25.79
N PHE A 35 54.26 30.22 25.13
CA PHE A 35 54.38 31.62 24.75
C PHE A 35 54.39 32.53 25.99
N VAL A 36 53.58 32.20 26.99
CA VAL A 36 53.48 32.98 28.22
C VAL A 36 54.72 32.81 29.14
N SER A 37 55.39 31.66 29.05
CA SER A 37 56.57 31.34 29.85
C SER A 37 57.86 32.10 29.43
N SER A 38 57.78 32.94 28.39
CA SER A 38 58.95 33.64 27.79
C SER A 38 59.02 35.16 28.01
N GLY A 39 58.23 35.79 28.90
CA GLY A 39 58.15 37.25 29.09
C GLY A 39 58.51 37.75 30.50
N GLU A 40 59.15 38.94 30.61
CA GLU A 40 59.85 39.39 31.84
C GLU A 40 59.26 40.63 32.62
N ASP A 41 57.98 41.08 32.44
CA ASP A 41 57.46 42.32 33.12
C ASP A 41 56.34 42.04 34.15
N LEU A 42 56.26 42.81 35.25
CA LEU A 42 55.43 42.63 36.43
C LEU A 42 53.87 42.66 36.18
N ILE A 43 53.42 43.40 35.18
CA ILE A 43 52.01 43.37 34.68
C ILE A 43 51.79 42.13 33.89
N THR A 44 52.79 41.55 33.36
CA THR A 44 52.85 40.29 32.63
C THR A 44 52.62 39.13 33.57
N ILE A 45 53.11 39.10 34.81
CA ILE A 45 53.00 38.00 35.78
C ILE A 45 51.56 37.74 36.17
N LEU A 46 50.71 38.70 36.44
CA LEU A 46 49.31 38.54 36.75
C LEU A 46 48.49 38.06 35.55
N LYS A 47 48.85 38.44 34.34
CA LYS A 47 48.27 37.92 33.08
C LYS A 47 48.84 36.53 32.76
N GLU A 48 50.08 36.29 33.14
CA GLU A 48 50.81 35.05 32.93
C GLU A 48 50.15 33.89 33.66
N ASP A 49 49.80 34.04 34.93
CA ASP A 49 49.13 33.00 35.73
C ASP A 49 47.74 32.65 35.18
N VAL A 50 46.96 33.68 34.82
CA VAL A 50 45.63 33.49 34.24
C VAL A 50 45.72 32.80 32.87
N LEU A 51 46.67 33.18 32.02
CA LEU A 51 46.87 32.57 30.69
C LEU A 51 47.43 31.14 30.81
N LYS A 52 48.31 30.85 31.78
CA LYS A 52 48.80 29.49 32.07
C LYS A 52 47.64 28.61 32.54
N GLU A 53 46.80 29.07 33.48
CA GLU A 53 45.62 28.32 33.94
C GLU A 53 44.64 28.06 32.79
N PHE A 54 44.42 29.04 31.91
CA PHE A 54 43.58 28.87 30.73
C PHE A 54 44.17 27.81 29.76
N GLY A 55 45.50 27.84 29.54
CA GLY A 55 46.18 26.83 28.73
C GLY A 55 46.07 25.42 29.32
N ILE A 56 46.22 25.28 30.66
CA ILE A 56 46.04 24.01 31.38
C ILE A 56 44.58 23.52 31.21
N ALA A 57 43.58 24.40 31.41
CA ALA A 57 42.18 24.06 31.23
C ALA A 57 41.86 23.54 29.81
N LEU A 58 42.44 24.18 28.78
CA LEU A 58 42.27 23.68 27.40
C LEU A 58 42.87 22.28 27.18
N ILE A 59 44.05 22.03 27.78
CA ILE A 59 44.66 20.69 27.70
C ILE A 59 43.77 19.64 28.37
N ILE A 60 43.27 19.94 29.58
CA ILE A 60 42.38 19.04 30.33
C ILE A 60 41.13 18.73 29.53
N ILE A 61 40.48 19.78 28.99
CA ILE A 61 39.29 19.64 28.15
C ILE A 61 39.56 18.78 26.91
N GLY A 62 40.65 19.07 26.20
CA GLY A 62 41.04 18.30 25.02
C GLY A 62 41.32 16.82 25.32
N LEU A 63 42.02 16.54 26.43
CA LEU A 63 42.28 15.15 26.89
C LEU A 63 41.00 14.46 27.34
N ALA A 64 40.09 15.17 28.01
CA ALA A 64 38.81 14.63 28.44
C ALA A 64 37.92 14.23 27.24
N ILE A 65 37.91 15.05 26.17
CA ILE A 65 37.21 14.76 24.93
C ILE A 65 37.82 13.51 24.25
N LEU A 66 39.16 13.45 24.17
CA LEU A 66 39.85 12.27 23.59
C LEU A 66 39.57 11.00 24.38
N PHE A 67 39.58 11.04 25.72
CA PHE A 67 39.28 9.94 26.60
C PHE A 67 37.81 9.47 26.40
N TYR A 68 36.89 10.42 26.35
CA TYR A 68 35.46 10.13 26.08
C TYR A 68 35.28 9.44 24.74
N GLU A 69 35.83 9.98 23.65
CA GLU A 69 35.68 9.43 22.31
C GLU A 69 36.35 8.05 22.15
N TYR A 70 37.50 7.85 22.77
CA TYR A 70 38.25 6.59 22.60
C TYR A 70 37.78 5.47 23.55
N PHE A 71 37.52 5.78 24.83
CA PHE A 71 37.19 4.78 25.84
C PHE A 71 35.70 4.64 26.10
N LEU A 72 34.98 5.73 26.38
CA LEU A 72 33.59 5.64 26.79
C LEU A 72 32.67 5.40 25.60
N ARG A 73 32.92 6.05 24.48
CA ARG A 73 32.07 5.86 23.31
C ARG A 73 32.15 4.45 22.74
N LYS A 74 33.34 3.86 22.71
CA LYS A 74 33.49 2.47 22.22
C LYS A 74 32.75 1.50 23.13
N ASN A 75 32.96 1.58 24.44
CA ASN A 75 32.29 0.69 25.41
C ASN A 75 30.78 0.88 25.45
N MET A 76 30.31 2.14 25.34
CA MET A 76 28.87 2.42 25.24
C MET A 76 28.27 1.91 23.93
N MET A 77 28.97 2.03 22.79
CA MET A 77 28.49 1.52 21.52
C MET A 77 28.43 -0.01 21.52
N ASP A 78 29.42 -0.69 22.12
CA ASP A 78 29.40 -2.15 22.23
C ASP A 78 28.24 -2.62 23.15
N LEU A 79 27.98 -1.93 24.25
CA LEU A 79 26.85 -2.18 25.15
C LEU A 79 25.49 -1.91 24.45
N ILE A 80 25.38 -0.82 23.72
CA ILE A 80 24.15 -0.49 22.97
C ILE A 80 23.95 -1.52 21.84
N GLU A 81 25.01 -1.91 21.13
CA GLU A 81 24.92 -2.91 20.08
C GLU A 81 24.46 -4.27 20.66
N GLN A 82 25.00 -4.68 21.79
CA GLN A 82 24.59 -5.90 22.48
C GLN A 82 23.13 -5.82 22.97
N PHE A 83 22.74 -4.73 23.61
CA PHE A 83 21.37 -4.49 24.06
C PHE A 83 20.37 -4.47 22.90
N VAL A 84 20.72 -3.78 21.80
CA VAL A 84 19.89 -3.73 20.59
C VAL A 84 19.82 -5.11 19.95
N ARG A 85 20.93 -5.84 19.87
CA ARG A 85 20.96 -7.18 19.28
C ARG A 85 20.05 -8.14 20.04
N ASP A 86 20.16 -8.20 21.36
CA ASP A 86 19.41 -9.12 22.19
C ASP A 86 17.90 -8.80 22.16
N ASN A 87 17.53 -7.53 22.39
CA ASN A 87 16.11 -7.12 22.36
C ASN A 87 15.52 -7.12 20.94
N PHE A 88 16.33 -6.78 19.91
CA PHE A 88 15.87 -6.74 18.54
C PHE A 88 15.64 -8.14 17.96
N MET A 89 16.47 -9.12 18.34
CA MET A 89 16.27 -10.50 17.90
C MET A 89 14.99 -11.11 18.48
N ASP A 90 14.68 -10.83 19.74
CA ASP A 90 13.44 -11.31 20.36
C ASP A 90 12.21 -10.61 19.74
N MET A 91 12.30 -9.30 19.46
CA MET A 91 11.25 -8.55 18.78
C MET A 91 11.04 -9.05 17.34
N ILE A 92 12.14 -9.35 16.59
CA ILE A 92 12.04 -9.93 15.25
C ILE A 92 11.38 -11.30 15.31
N LYS A 93 11.76 -12.15 16.26
CA LYS A 93 11.18 -13.48 16.41
C LYS A 93 9.67 -13.42 16.67
N ASP A 94 9.23 -12.58 17.62
CA ASP A 94 7.81 -12.35 17.90
C ASP A 94 7.07 -11.78 16.68
N HIS A 95 7.68 -10.83 15.95
CA HIS A 95 7.14 -10.31 14.70
C HIS A 95 7.05 -11.37 13.60
N CYS A 96 8.08 -12.20 13.45
CA CYS A 96 8.06 -13.29 12.46
C CYS A 96 6.96 -14.32 12.77
N GLU A 97 6.73 -14.66 14.04
CA GLU A 97 5.63 -15.55 14.43
C GLU A 97 4.26 -14.93 14.16
N LYS A 98 4.08 -13.63 14.46
CA LYS A 98 2.85 -12.88 14.12
C LYS A 98 2.62 -12.78 12.60
N VAL A 99 3.65 -12.45 11.84
CA VAL A 99 3.58 -12.40 10.37
C VAL A 99 3.24 -13.78 9.80
N LYS A 100 3.81 -14.86 10.34
CA LYS A 100 3.49 -16.21 9.93
C LYS A 100 2.02 -16.56 10.18
N SER A 101 1.47 -16.22 11.35
CA SER A 101 0.07 -16.46 11.68
C SER A 101 -0.88 -15.63 10.78
N ILE A 102 -0.53 -14.36 10.52
CA ILE A 102 -1.29 -13.48 9.60
C ILE A 102 -1.23 -14.05 8.18
N SER A 103 -0.05 -14.47 7.70
CA SER A 103 0.11 -15.03 6.35
C SER A 103 -0.70 -16.32 6.17
N GLU A 104 -0.80 -17.14 7.19
CA GLU A 104 -1.61 -18.35 7.16
C GLU A 104 -3.12 -18.02 7.12
N SER A 105 -3.59 -17.05 7.91
CA SER A 105 -4.98 -16.58 7.88
C SER A 105 -5.33 -15.96 6.52
N VAL A 106 -4.43 -15.17 5.95
CA VAL A 106 -4.61 -14.60 4.59
C VAL A 106 -4.67 -15.71 3.55
N ARG A 107 -3.78 -16.70 3.61
CA ARG A 107 -3.80 -17.86 2.70
C ARG A 107 -5.08 -18.68 2.84
N LYS A 108 -5.55 -18.89 4.07
CA LYS A 108 -6.82 -19.61 4.34
C LYS A 108 -8.04 -18.86 3.83
N SER A 109 -8.03 -17.52 3.86
CA SER A 109 -9.11 -16.72 3.28
C SER A 109 -9.21 -16.80 1.76
N GLY A 110 -8.17 -17.29 1.07
CA GLY A 110 -8.07 -17.33 -0.38
C GLY A 110 -7.63 -15.99 -1.00
N LEU A 111 -7.31 -14.97 -0.21
CA LEU A 111 -6.87 -13.67 -0.71
C LEU A 111 -5.55 -13.81 -1.47
N VAL A 112 -5.56 -13.37 -2.73
CA VAL A 112 -4.41 -13.43 -3.65
C VAL A 112 -3.80 -12.06 -3.86
N ASP A 113 -4.65 -11.02 -4.03
CA ASP A 113 -4.17 -9.67 -4.30
C ASP A 113 -5.11 -8.59 -3.76
N ILE A 114 -4.57 -7.38 -3.59
CA ILE A 114 -5.29 -6.18 -3.18
C ILE A 114 -4.90 -5.03 -4.09
N HIS A 115 -5.83 -4.57 -4.90
CA HIS A 115 -5.65 -3.44 -5.80
C HIS A 115 -6.16 -2.14 -5.16
N LYS A 116 -5.44 -1.03 -5.31
CA LYS A 116 -5.85 0.28 -4.76
C LYS A 116 -7.07 0.89 -5.46
N LYS A 117 -7.38 0.42 -6.65
CA LYS A 117 -8.51 0.88 -7.49
C LYS A 117 -9.17 -0.33 -8.11
N GLU A 118 -10.40 -0.13 -8.65
CA GLU A 118 -11.05 -1.12 -9.50
C GLU A 118 -10.07 -1.61 -10.58
N GLY A 119 -9.99 -2.94 -10.68
CA GLY A 119 -8.90 -3.62 -11.38
C GLY A 119 -8.90 -3.45 -12.89
N SER A 120 -7.89 -4.01 -13.49
CA SER A 120 -7.66 -4.08 -14.93
C SER A 120 -8.46 -5.26 -15.58
N SER A 121 -8.58 -5.25 -16.91
CA SER A 121 -9.18 -6.36 -17.70
C SER A 121 -8.44 -7.69 -17.58
N ASP A 122 -7.30 -7.70 -16.92
CA ASP A 122 -6.41 -8.86 -16.77
C ASP A 122 -7.10 -10.08 -16.13
N ILE A 123 -8.07 -9.88 -15.24
CA ILE A 123 -8.85 -11.01 -14.68
C ILE A 123 -9.56 -11.81 -15.78
N LEU A 124 -10.00 -11.16 -16.86
CA LEU A 124 -10.65 -11.83 -17.99
C LEU A 124 -9.71 -12.80 -18.74
N ASN A 125 -8.39 -12.65 -18.58
CA ASN A 125 -7.42 -13.56 -19.18
C ASN A 125 -7.48 -14.98 -18.60
N HIS A 126 -8.05 -15.12 -17.41
CA HIS A 126 -8.24 -16.40 -16.74
C HIS A 126 -9.57 -17.09 -17.09
N ALA A 127 -10.48 -16.38 -17.80
CA ALA A 127 -11.79 -16.91 -18.13
C ALA A 127 -11.74 -17.94 -19.28
N THR A 128 -12.44 -19.05 -19.10
CA THR A 128 -12.56 -20.13 -20.10
C THR A 128 -13.99 -20.66 -20.25
N ARG A 129 -14.82 -20.60 -19.21
CA ARG A 129 -16.15 -21.22 -19.18
C ARG A 129 -17.28 -20.26 -18.86
N ASN A 130 -17.14 -19.50 -17.77
CA ASN A 130 -18.20 -18.62 -17.32
C ASN A 130 -17.63 -17.34 -16.68
N ILE A 131 -18.35 -16.25 -16.89
CA ILE A 131 -18.08 -14.95 -16.29
C ILE A 131 -19.37 -14.45 -15.65
N LYS A 132 -19.27 -14.01 -14.37
CA LYS A 132 -20.40 -13.40 -13.67
C LYS A 132 -20.00 -12.01 -13.23
N LEU A 133 -20.81 -11.03 -13.57
CA LEU A 133 -20.58 -9.61 -13.26
C LEU A 133 -21.74 -9.08 -12.42
N LEU A 134 -21.45 -8.47 -11.28
CA LEU A 134 -22.41 -7.75 -10.44
C LEU A 134 -21.90 -6.33 -10.21
N GLY A 135 -22.74 -5.36 -10.44
CA GLY A 135 -22.38 -3.98 -10.16
C GLY A 135 -23.52 -2.98 -10.36
N ILE A 136 -23.21 -1.70 -10.22
CA ILE A 136 -24.17 -0.62 -10.46
C ILE A 136 -24.14 -0.23 -11.93
N THR A 137 -22.96 0.05 -12.46
CA THR A 137 -22.80 0.56 -13.83
C THR A 137 -21.83 -0.26 -14.69
N LEU A 138 -20.97 -1.10 -14.15
CA LEU A 138 -20.04 -1.98 -14.88
C LEU A 138 -19.33 -1.35 -16.11
N ASN A 139 -19.25 -0.01 -16.16
CA ASN A 139 -18.75 0.77 -17.31
C ASN A 139 -17.40 0.30 -17.81
N TYR A 140 -16.58 -0.23 -16.91
CA TYR A 140 -15.25 -0.73 -17.23
C TYR A 140 -15.27 -1.83 -18.30
N TYR A 141 -16.28 -2.70 -18.26
CA TYR A 141 -16.39 -3.83 -19.17
C TYR A 141 -17.08 -3.50 -20.50
N PHE A 142 -17.99 -2.53 -20.46
CA PHE A 142 -18.91 -2.26 -21.59
C PHE A 142 -18.67 -0.93 -22.28
N PHE A 143 -17.50 -0.32 -22.07
CA PHE A 143 -17.13 0.85 -22.86
C PHE A 143 -16.68 0.40 -24.26
N PRO A 144 -17.33 0.89 -25.35
CA PRO A 144 -17.01 0.47 -26.72
C PRO A 144 -15.51 0.66 -27.03
N ASP A 145 -14.96 -0.25 -27.83
CA ASP A 145 -13.56 -0.25 -28.25
C ASP A 145 -12.52 -0.36 -27.11
N SER A 146 -12.98 -0.67 -25.89
CA SER A 146 -12.05 -0.97 -24.80
C SER A 146 -11.45 -2.39 -24.92
N GLU A 147 -10.29 -2.61 -24.31
CA GLU A 147 -9.68 -3.94 -24.24
C GLU A 147 -10.62 -4.95 -23.59
N ALA A 148 -11.35 -4.55 -22.52
CA ALA A 148 -12.31 -5.40 -21.84
C ALA A 148 -13.48 -5.81 -22.74
N TRP A 149 -14.01 -4.89 -23.54
CA TRP A 149 -15.05 -5.17 -24.54
C TRP A 149 -14.59 -6.22 -25.55
N GLY A 150 -13.44 -5.98 -26.20
CA GLY A 150 -12.89 -6.93 -27.19
C GLY A 150 -12.61 -8.31 -26.58
N ARG A 151 -12.14 -8.34 -25.33
CA ARG A 151 -11.87 -9.59 -24.63
C ARG A 151 -13.15 -10.35 -24.28
N LEU A 152 -14.18 -9.67 -23.74
CA LEU A 152 -15.48 -10.29 -23.46
C LEU A 152 -16.14 -10.83 -24.75
N THR A 153 -16.12 -10.07 -25.85
CA THR A 153 -16.64 -10.52 -27.16
C THR A 153 -15.96 -11.84 -27.57
N SER A 154 -14.62 -11.86 -27.55
CA SER A 154 -13.85 -13.04 -27.91
C SER A 154 -14.18 -14.25 -27.01
N LEU A 155 -14.31 -14.04 -25.70
CA LEU A 155 -14.63 -15.12 -24.76
C LEU A 155 -16.03 -15.70 -25.00
N VAL A 156 -17.05 -14.84 -25.21
CA VAL A 156 -18.41 -15.27 -25.48
C VAL A 156 -18.50 -16.01 -26.82
N GLU A 157 -17.84 -15.53 -27.87
CA GLU A 157 -17.80 -16.19 -29.19
C GLU A 157 -16.99 -17.49 -29.19
N ASN A 158 -16.18 -17.73 -28.14
CA ASN A 158 -15.53 -19.01 -27.90
C ASN A 158 -16.32 -19.91 -26.95
N GLY A 159 -17.61 -19.61 -26.66
CA GLY A 159 -18.52 -20.47 -25.88
C GLY A 159 -18.55 -20.16 -24.38
N CYS A 160 -17.88 -19.13 -23.90
CA CYS A 160 -17.96 -18.69 -22.52
C CYS A 160 -19.36 -18.10 -22.22
N THR A 161 -19.96 -18.44 -21.08
CA THR A 161 -21.23 -17.84 -20.65
C THR A 161 -20.97 -16.54 -19.87
N LEU A 162 -21.80 -15.52 -20.08
CA LEU A 162 -21.71 -14.22 -19.42
C LEU A 162 -23.03 -13.88 -18.72
N GLN A 163 -23.00 -13.80 -17.40
CA GLN A 163 -24.13 -13.42 -16.55
C GLN A 163 -23.89 -12.02 -15.98
N ILE A 164 -24.81 -11.10 -16.19
CA ILE A 164 -24.69 -9.70 -15.81
C ILE A 164 -25.83 -9.32 -14.87
N LEU A 165 -25.49 -8.83 -13.68
CA LEU A 165 -26.42 -8.27 -12.70
C LEU A 165 -26.17 -6.77 -12.54
N ILE A 166 -27.17 -5.98 -12.90
CA ILE A 166 -27.13 -4.52 -12.80
C ILE A 166 -28.18 -4.05 -11.79
N LEU A 167 -27.89 -2.96 -11.09
CA LEU A 167 -28.90 -2.32 -10.21
C LEU A 167 -30.09 -1.84 -11.07
N ASN A 168 -31.30 -2.16 -10.64
CA ASN A 168 -32.52 -1.68 -11.30
C ASN A 168 -32.54 -0.14 -11.24
N PRO A 169 -32.62 0.57 -12.39
CA PRO A 169 -32.64 2.02 -12.44
C PRO A 169 -33.86 2.63 -11.71
N ASP A 170 -34.94 1.88 -11.54
CA ASP A 170 -36.15 2.30 -10.81
C ASP A 170 -36.15 1.90 -9.34
N SER A 171 -35.09 1.27 -8.86
CA SER A 171 -34.91 0.93 -7.47
C SER A 171 -34.81 2.17 -6.57
N PRO A 172 -35.47 2.18 -5.39
CA PRO A 172 -35.27 3.25 -4.40
C PRO A 172 -33.80 3.34 -3.94
N HIS A 173 -33.02 2.28 -4.09
CA HIS A 173 -31.63 2.23 -3.70
C HIS A 173 -30.73 3.10 -4.59
N VAL A 174 -31.17 3.45 -5.81
CA VAL A 174 -30.45 4.39 -6.69
C VAL A 174 -30.32 5.75 -6.02
N ALA A 175 -31.42 6.31 -5.50
CA ALA A 175 -31.42 7.62 -4.83
C ALA A 175 -30.51 7.64 -3.59
N TYR A 176 -30.54 6.56 -2.78
CA TYR A 176 -29.64 6.44 -1.63
C TYR A 176 -28.17 6.42 -2.08
N ARG A 177 -27.86 5.66 -3.11
CA ARG A 177 -26.49 5.56 -3.61
C ARG A 177 -26.00 6.85 -4.28
N GLU A 178 -26.88 7.59 -4.97
CA GLU A 178 -26.57 8.92 -5.50
C GLU A 178 -26.14 9.88 -4.39
N SER A 179 -26.86 9.85 -3.26
CA SER A 179 -26.52 10.64 -2.07
C SER A 179 -25.15 10.25 -1.50
N ASP A 180 -24.88 8.95 -1.37
CA ASP A 180 -23.63 8.44 -0.82
C ASP A 180 -22.42 8.78 -1.69
N GLU A 181 -22.55 8.70 -3.01
CA GLU A 181 -21.45 8.98 -3.96
C GLU A 181 -21.33 10.44 -4.36
N LYS A 182 -22.29 11.31 -3.93
CA LYS A 182 -22.46 12.66 -4.47
C LYS A 182 -22.57 12.66 -5.99
N ASN A 183 -23.14 11.63 -6.56
CA ASN A 183 -23.42 11.49 -7.97
C ASN A 183 -24.81 12.08 -8.27
N LYS A 184 -24.91 12.95 -9.27
CA LYS A 184 -26.17 13.66 -9.56
C LYS A 184 -27.07 12.94 -10.57
N ASP A 185 -26.60 11.87 -11.19
CA ASP A 185 -27.34 11.18 -12.26
C ASP A 185 -26.90 9.70 -12.36
N LEU A 186 -27.05 8.96 -11.26
CA LEU A 186 -26.75 7.54 -11.26
C LEU A 186 -27.76 6.74 -12.07
N LYS A 187 -29.04 7.13 -12.02
CA LYS A 187 -30.11 6.52 -12.81
C LYS A 187 -29.79 6.60 -14.30
N GLY A 188 -29.46 7.79 -14.80
CA GLY A 188 -29.10 8.00 -16.23
C GLY A 188 -27.87 7.18 -16.62
N GLN A 189 -26.87 7.07 -15.73
CA GLN A 189 -25.68 6.24 -15.96
C GLN A 189 -26.01 4.75 -16.06
N ILE A 190 -26.92 4.23 -15.24
CA ILE A 190 -27.37 2.83 -15.30
C ILE A 190 -28.12 2.56 -16.62
N ILE A 191 -29.01 3.46 -17.03
CA ILE A 191 -29.74 3.35 -18.29
C ILE A 191 -28.80 3.42 -19.49
N HIS A 192 -27.83 4.34 -19.46
CA HIS A 192 -26.82 4.44 -20.52
C HIS A 192 -26.00 3.15 -20.63
N LEU A 193 -25.56 2.59 -19.51
CA LEU A 193 -24.82 1.32 -19.48
C LEU A 193 -25.65 0.19 -20.08
N PHE A 194 -26.91 0.07 -19.68
CA PHE A 194 -27.78 -0.96 -20.23
C PHE A 194 -27.90 -0.89 -21.76
N ASN A 195 -27.90 0.32 -22.33
CA ASN A 195 -27.86 0.50 -23.78
C ASN A 195 -26.53 0.04 -24.39
N LEU A 196 -25.40 0.26 -23.71
CA LEU A 196 -24.09 -0.26 -24.14
C LEU A 196 -24.04 -1.79 -24.07
N GLU A 197 -24.63 -2.40 -23.05
CA GLU A 197 -24.73 -3.86 -22.94
C GLU A 197 -25.62 -4.45 -24.06
N LYS A 198 -26.70 -3.78 -24.44
CA LYS A 198 -27.48 -4.17 -25.62
C LYS A 198 -26.64 -4.10 -26.89
N GLN A 199 -25.90 -3.02 -27.10
CA GLN A 199 -24.98 -2.91 -28.25
C GLN A 199 -23.93 -4.04 -28.22
N PHE A 200 -23.44 -4.39 -27.05
CA PHE A 200 -22.50 -5.50 -26.90
C PHE A 200 -23.12 -6.81 -27.39
N ILE A 201 -24.35 -7.13 -26.98
CA ILE A 201 -25.07 -8.35 -27.42
C ILE A 201 -25.33 -8.30 -28.92
N ASP A 202 -25.74 -7.16 -29.45
CA ASP A 202 -26.01 -6.99 -30.89
C ASP A 202 -24.76 -7.22 -31.75
N ASN A 203 -23.58 -6.88 -31.23
CA ASN A 203 -22.30 -7.09 -31.90
C ASN A 203 -21.77 -8.52 -31.83
N ILE A 204 -22.33 -9.38 -30.95
CA ILE A 204 -21.97 -10.79 -30.87
C ILE A 204 -22.64 -11.55 -32.01
N LYS A 205 -21.97 -12.56 -32.58
CA LYS A 205 -22.53 -13.47 -33.57
C LYS A 205 -23.78 -14.14 -33.03
N ASP A 206 -24.82 -14.30 -33.88
CA ASP A 206 -26.13 -14.77 -33.46
C ASP A 206 -26.12 -16.11 -32.72
N ASP A 207 -25.26 -17.03 -33.13
CA ASP A 207 -25.08 -18.34 -32.51
C ASP A 207 -24.65 -18.27 -31.02
N PHE A 208 -24.05 -17.18 -30.60
CA PHE A 208 -23.51 -17.02 -29.25
C PHE A 208 -24.28 -16.01 -28.39
N LYS A 209 -25.26 -15.30 -28.92
CA LYS A 209 -26.08 -14.34 -28.15
C LYS A 209 -26.77 -14.98 -26.95
N SER A 210 -27.16 -16.22 -27.05
CA SER A 210 -27.77 -16.99 -25.94
C SER A 210 -26.82 -17.24 -24.76
N ASN A 211 -25.52 -17.06 -24.96
CA ASN A 211 -24.52 -17.19 -23.89
C ASN A 211 -24.47 -15.95 -22.97
N VAL A 212 -25.16 -14.86 -23.33
CA VAL A 212 -25.20 -13.64 -22.53
C VAL A 212 -26.57 -13.43 -21.93
N GLU A 213 -26.64 -13.22 -20.63
CA GLU A 213 -27.87 -12.94 -19.91
C GLU A 213 -27.70 -11.77 -18.97
N ILE A 214 -28.63 -10.77 -19.08
CA ILE A 214 -28.67 -9.59 -18.22
C ILE A 214 -29.91 -9.66 -17.34
N ARG A 215 -29.74 -9.38 -16.03
CA ARG A 215 -30.84 -9.25 -15.07
C ARG A 215 -30.67 -8.00 -14.22
N PHE A 216 -31.77 -7.49 -13.68
CA PHE A 216 -31.81 -6.36 -12.77
C PHE A 216 -32.09 -6.81 -11.36
N TYR A 217 -31.21 -6.42 -10.41
CA TYR A 217 -31.43 -6.66 -8.98
C TYR A 217 -31.98 -5.42 -8.29
N ASP A 218 -32.73 -5.62 -7.23
CA ASP A 218 -33.40 -4.56 -6.46
C ASP A 218 -33.08 -4.70 -4.96
N THR A 219 -31.80 -4.55 -4.64
CA THR A 219 -31.29 -4.53 -3.26
C THR A 219 -30.24 -3.44 -3.15
N TYR A 220 -29.95 -2.96 -1.93
CA TYR A 220 -28.91 -1.97 -1.75
C TYR A 220 -27.54 -2.51 -2.21
N PRO A 221 -26.84 -1.80 -3.12
CA PRO A 221 -25.58 -2.26 -3.66
C PRO A 221 -24.46 -2.09 -2.63
N THR A 222 -23.81 -3.19 -2.25
CA THR A 222 -22.71 -3.19 -1.27
C THR A 222 -21.34 -3.30 -1.93
N CYS A 223 -21.26 -3.96 -3.08
CA CYS A 223 -20.01 -4.18 -3.80
C CYS A 223 -20.24 -4.41 -5.30
N ALA A 224 -19.19 -4.25 -6.10
CA ALA A 224 -19.09 -4.87 -7.40
C ALA A 224 -18.36 -6.21 -7.28
N ILE A 225 -18.77 -7.18 -8.09
CA ILE A 225 -18.21 -8.54 -8.11
C ILE A 225 -17.94 -8.96 -9.55
N THR A 226 -16.77 -9.55 -9.76
CA THR A 226 -16.42 -10.26 -11.00
C THR A 226 -15.98 -11.67 -10.63
N ILE A 227 -16.69 -12.69 -11.11
CA ILE A 227 -16.36 -14.10 -10.88
C ILE A 227 -15.96 -14.73 -12.20
N ILE A 228 -14.86 -15.47 -12.19
CA ILE A 228 -14.32 -16.19 -13.33
C ILE A 228 -14.30 -17.69 -13.03
N ASP A 229 -14.97 -18.47 -13.87
CA ASP A 229 -14.97 -19.94 -13.88
C ASP A 229 -15.32 -20.58 -12.53
N ASP A 230 -16.05 -19.84 -11.66
CA ASP A 230 -16.35 -20.24 -10.28
C ASP A 230 -15.10 -20.61 -9.46
N ASN A 231 -13.97 -20.00 -9.78
CA ASN A 231 -12.68 -20.27 -9.16
C ASN A 231 -11.94 -19.01 -8.70
N MET A 232 -12.12 -17.88 -9.36
CA MET A 232 -11.50 -16.60 -9.04
C MET A 232 -12.58 -15.53 -8.90
N ILE A 233 -12.44 -14.65 -7.91
CA ILE A 233 -13.38 -13.55 -7.68
C ILE A 233 -12.65 -12.27 -7.35
N ARG A 234 -13.11 -11.18 -7.95
CA ARG A 234 -12.78 -9.80 -7.53
C ARG A 234 -13.98 -9.17 -6.88
N VAL A 235 -13.74 -8.55 -5.74
CA VAL A 235 -14.76 -7.84 -4.96
C VAL A 235 -14.29 -6.41 -4.72
N THR A 236 -15.10 -5.44 -5.15
CA THR A 236 -14.87 -4.02 -4.91
C THR A 236 -15.96 -3.48 -3.98
N PRO A 237 -15.71 -3.37 -2.67
CA PRO A 237 -16.67 -2.80 -1.73
C PRO A 237 -16.99 -1.35 -2.07
N TYR A 238 -18.26 -0.96 -2.04
CA TYR A 238 -18.65 0.43 -2.23
C TYR A 238 -18.52 1.20 -0.93
N LEU A 239 -17.54 2.09 -0.87
CA LEU A 239 -17.28 2.92 0.29
C LEU A 239 -18.13 4.19 0.25
N TYR A 240 -18.53 4.68 1.44
CA TYR A 240 -19.25 5.94 1.60
C TYR A 240 -18.47 7.11 0.96
N ASN A 241 -19.18 7.96 0.24
CA ASN A 241 -18.63 9.15 -0.44
C ASN A 241 -17.52 8.84 -1.47
N LYS A 242 -17.52 7.61 -2.03
CA LYS A 242 -16.58 7.21 -3.08
C LYS A 242 -17.29 6.46 -4.21
N ARG A 243 -16.88 6.76 -5.44
CA ARG A 243 -17.31 5.98 -6.62
C ARG A 243 -16.58 4.64 -6.63
N GLY A 244 -17.22 3.58 -7.14
CA GLY A 244 -16.65 2.24 -7.20
C GLY A 244 -15.23 2.21 -7.78
N ARG A 245 -14.98 2.92 -8.89
CA ARG A 245 -13.67 2.97 -9.58
C ARG A 245 -12.47 3.44 -8.75
N VAL A 246 -12.70 4.07 -7.58
CA VAL A 246 -11.63 4.52 -6.66
C VAL A 246 -11.61 3.73 -5.35
N CYS A 247 -12.49 2.74 -5.22
CA CYS A 247 -12.51 1.83 -4.07
C CYS A 247 -11.44 0.74 -4.25
N PRO A 248 -10.90 0.21 -3.14
CA PRO A 248 -9.97 -0.91 -3.19
C PRO A 248 -10.69 -2.15 -3.69
N THR A 249 -9.99 -2.98 -4.46
CA THR A 249 -10.50 -4.25 -4.97
C THR A 249 -9.71 -5.39 -4.35
N LEU A 250 -10.40 -6.39 -3.86
CA LEU A 250 -9.85 -7.60 -3.27
C LEU A 250 -10.02 -8.75 -4.26
N GLU A 251 -8.99 -9.55 -4.43
CA GLU A 251 -9.01 -10.71 -5.31
C GLU A 251 -8.82 -11.99 -4.51
N PHE A 252 -9.69 -12.97 -4.73
CA PHE A 252 -9.65 -14.23 -4.02
C PHE A 252 -9.69 -15.40 -5.01
N MET A 253 -8.92 -16.44 -4.70
CA MET A 253 -9.04 -17.76 -5.30
C MET A 253 -9.91 -18.64 -4.41
N ARG A 254 -10.66 -19.54 -5.05
CA ARG A 254 -11.49 -20.51 -4.33
C ARG A 254 -10.61 -21.50 -3.55
N ASN A 255 -10.92 -21.68 -2.27
CA ASN A 255 -10.36 -22.73 -1.43
C ASN A 255 -11.40 -23.17 -0.39
N GLU A 256 -11.16 -24.30 0.30
CA GLU A 256 -12.13 -24.93 1.19
C GLU A 256 -12.50 -24.08 2.43
N GLU A 257 -11.57 -23.26 2.94
CA GLU A 257 -11.77 -22.43 4.13
C GLU A 257 -11.97 -20.94 3.78
N GLY A 258 -11.99 -20.61 2.48
CA GLY A 258 -11.97 -19.22 1.99
C GLY A 258 -13.34 -18.55 1.97
N ILE A 259 -13.30 -17.25 1.70
CA ILE A 259 -14.51 -16.42 1.62
C ILE A 259 -15.13 -16.38 0.22
N PHE A 260 -14.53 -17.07 -0.76
CA PHE A 260 -14.99 -17.10 -2.15
C PHE A 260 -16.46 -17.55 -2.26
N ASP A 261 -16.82 -18.68 -1.62
CA ASP A 261 -18.16 -19.25 -1.73
C ASP A 261 -19.23 -18.32 -1.13
N ALA A 262 -18.93 -17.55 -0.10
CA ALA A 262 -19.86 -16.57 0.44
C ALA A 262 -20.25 -15.48 -0.59
N TYR A 263 -19.31 -15.01 -1.40
CA TYR A 263 -19.60 -14.06 -2.47
C TYR A 263 -20.24 -14.70 -3.70
N LEU A 264 -19.88 -15.94 -4.02
CA LEU A 264 -20.55 -16.70 -5.07
C LEU A 264 -22.03 -16.95 -4.71
N ASP A 265 -22.31 -17.32 -3.47
CA ASP A 265 -23.67 -17.50 -2.97
C ASP A 265 -24.44 -16.18 -2.99
N HIS A 266 -23.82 -15.08 -2.59
CA HIS A 266 -24.41 -13.74 -2.68
C HIS A 266 -24.82 -13.40 -4.13
N PHE A 267 -23.93 -13.64 -5.11
CA PHE A 267 -24.26 -13.46 -6.52
C PHE A 267 -25.43 -14.34 -6.94
N ASN A 268 -25.37 -15.63 -6.62
CA ASN A 268 -26.39 -16.61 -7.01
C ASN A 268 -27.77 -16.30 -6.41
N ASP A 269 -27.82 -15.84 -5.17
CA ASP A 269 -29.06 -15.45 -4.50
C ASP A 269 -29.67 -14.19 -5.10
N LEU A 270 -28.87 -13.22 -5.46
CA LEU A 270 -29.33 -12.06 -6.21
C LEU A 270 -29.80 -12.47 -7.62
N TRP A 271 -29.06 -13.34 -8.29
CA TRP A 271 -29.41 -13.84 -9.61
C TRP A 271 -30.76 -14.55 -9.66
N LYS A 272 -31.08 -15.37 -8.65
CA LYS A 272 -32.38 -16.05 -8.52
C LYS A 272 -33.55 -15.09 -8.35
N LYS A 273 -33.33 -13.97 -7.64
CA LYS A 273 -34.36 -12.96 -7.33
C LYS A 273 -34.48 -11.89 -8.41
N ALA A 274 -33.43 -11.75 -9.22
CA ALA A 274 -33.34 -10.71 -10.24
C ALA A 274 -34.32 -10.94 -11.40
N GLU A 275 -34.91 -9.88 -11.90
CA GLU A 275 -35.90 -9.91 -12.97
C GLU A 275 -35.22 -9.72 -14.33
N LYS A 276 -35.70 -10.46 -15.35
CA LYS A 276 -35.40 -10.20 -16.77
C LYS A 276 -36.30 -9.08 -17.27
N LYS A 277 -36.15 -7.85 -16.75
CA LYS A 277 -36.90 -6.70 -17.23
C LYS A 277 -36.04 -5.87 -18.18
N ILE A 278 -36.65 -5.47 -19.30
CA ILE A 278 -36.12 -4.39 -20.13
C ILE A 278 -36.62 -3.10 -19.45
N PRO A 279 -35.74 -2.19 -18.98
CA PRO A 279 -36.19 -0.88 -18.51
C PRO A 279 -36.92 -0.16 -19.63
N VAL A 280 -38.08 0.38 -19.31
CA VAL A 280 -38.94 1.14 -20.25
C VAL A 280 -38.36 2.54 -20.42
#